data_b676d491157180e0fb0e9eb1d6af49f9
#
_entry.id   b676d491157180e0fb0e9eb1d6af49f9
#
_cell.length_a   1.000
_cell.length_b   1.000
_cell.length_c   1.000
_cell.angle_alpha   90.00
_cell.angle_beta   90.00
_cell.angle_gamma   90.00
#
_symmetry.space_group_name_H-M   'P 1'
#
loop_
_entity.id
_entity.type
_entity.pdbx_description
1 polymer ?
#
loop_
_entity_poly.entity_id
_entity_poly.type
_entity_poly.pdbx_seq_one_letter_code
_entity_poly.pdbx_strand_id
1 'polypeptide(L)'
;QITFADSTYVNVFGTGNSTGKCGLGVDVDAISRIRNDFIDKSYRTENARLGYYESQYKAVEEVEDLFGEMQGVTYQTQITNLYNAINELTKNPTSTIARSSLIQNATAFIDRSEAIYAGLKDYQVTLNTDINNMVNKINNLGQKIYDLNKEIAKVESGSGERANDLRDTRDNALDELSGYIDFDYYENEHGEVIVTAENVPFVTSAQVTEMGTRQVDNSALLIPIWPGYDRDVFNLSNINNMKDTDKGELKGLLVARGSIEVNYTDVPVMPEKEDYDLTTADGLQAYNDAMDAYNEKQEYYNKYIEPSAILSAIAGFDKLVNGIVTSLNDILCPEKTIETTKELTDNDGNVLQADEYIYNASVNATLYDRYGKEVKGVANGDGTYSYSSR
;
A
#
# COMPACT_ATOMS: atom_id res chain seq x y z
N GLN A 1 42.50 -4.19 14.21
CA GLN A 1 43.65 -4.92 14.76
C GLN A 1 44.94 -4.41 14.13
N ILE A 2 45.93 -4.10 14.94
CA ILE A 2 47.25 -3.67 14.47
C ILE A 2 48.17 -4.89 14.51
N THR A 3 48.77 -5.22 13.37
CA THR A 3 49.82 -6.23 13.27
C THR A 3 51.19 -5.54 13.21
N PHE A 4 52.18 -6.09 13.84
CA PHE A 4 53.54 -5.57 13.86
C PHE A 4 54.47 -6.57 13.17
N ALA A 5 55.34 -6.02 12.33
CA ALA A 5 56.43 -6.79 11.73
C ALA A 5 57.79 -6.31 12.27
N ASP A 6 58.78 -7.22 12.34
CA ASP A 6 60.16 -6.82 12.63
C ASP A 6 60.70 -5.99 11.47
N SER A 7 61.11 -4.73 11.76
CA SER A 7 61.78 -3.97 10.75
C SER A 7 63.16 -4.56 10.42
N THR A 8 63.55 -4.42 9.18
CA THR A 8 64.83 -4.97 8.66
C THR A 8 66.02 -4.53 9.51
N TYR A 9 66.93 -5.43 9.71
CA TYR A 9 68.19 -5.07 10.42
C TYR A 9 69.23 -4.50 9.48
N VAL A 10 69.99 -3.55 9.97
CA VAL A 10 71.13 -2.97 9.25
C VAL A 10 72.43 -3.67 9.74
N ASN A 11 73.28 -4.07 8.79
CA ASN A 11 74.62 -4.51 9.11
C ASN A 11 75.50 -3.32 9.53
N VAL A 12 75.88 -3.29 10.80
CA VAL A 12 76.79 -2.26 11.33
C VAL A 12 78.20 -2.80 11.26
N PHE A 13 79.07 -2.11 10.51
CA PHE A 13 80.49 -2.40 10.46
C PHE A 13 81.19 -1.78 11.70
N GLY A 14 81.59 -2.66 12.60
CA GLY A 14 82.43 -2.21 13.75
C GLY A 14 83.86 -2.09 13.33
N THR A 15 84.64 -1.21 14.02
CA THR A 15 86.10 -1.10 13.88
C THR A 15 86.73 -2.40 14.40
N GLY A 16 87.10 -3.26 13.44
CA GLY A 16 87.78 -4.56 13.74
C GLY A 16 86.97 -5.79 13.33
N ASN A 17 86.84 -6.02 12.07
CA ASN A 17 86.36 -7.30 11.40
C ASN A 17 85.12 -8.04 12.02
N SER A 18 84.30 -7.36 12.81
CA SER A 18 83.08 -7.90 13.36
C SER A 18 81.89 -7.16 12.75
N THR A 19 81.05 -7.88 12.01
CA THR A 19 79.74 -7.39 11.53
C THR A 19 78.69 -7.70 12.56
N GLY A 20 78.15 -6.68 13.20
CA GLY A 20 76.93 -6.80 14.07
C GLY A 20 75.69 -6.50 13.30
N LYS A 21 74.62 -7.26 13.59
CA LYS A 21 73.29 -6.95 13.11
C LYS A 21 72.59 -6.11 14.17
N CYS A 22 72.15 -4.88 13.79
CA CYS A 22 71.33 -4.04 14.66
C CYS A 22 69.89 -4.09 14.15
N GLY A 23 68.94 -4.54 14.97
CA GLY A 23 67.53 -4.47 14.68
C GLY A 23 67.03 -3.04 14.72
N LEU A 24 66.22 -2.66 13.78
CA LEU A 24 65.60 -1.32 13.70
C LEU A 24 64.28 -1.23 14.51
N GLY A 25 63.96 -2.28 15.28
CA GLY A 25 62.75 -2.30 16.08
C GLY A 25 61.59 -2.95 15.37
N VAL A 26 60.39 -2.65 15.82
CA VAL A 26 59.12 -3.17 15.29
C VAL A 26 58.39 -2.01 14.62
N ASP A 27 57.89 -2.24 13.44
CA ASP A 27 57.06 -1.30 12.69
C ASP A 27 55.63 -1.84 12.55
N VAL A 28 54.67 -0.96 12.25
CA VAL A 28 53.31 -1.34 11.97
C VAL A 28 53.27 -2.00 10.59
N ASP A 29 52.94 -3.30 10.56
CA ASP A 29 52.83 -4.07 9.31
C ASP A 29 51.53 -3.78 8.61
N ALA A 30 50.41 -3.91 9.32
CA ALA A 30 49.09 -3.60 8.78
C ALA A 30 48.09 -3.25 9.87
N ILE A 31 47.13 -2.41 9.52
CA ILE A 31 45.93 -2.15 10.29
C ILE A 31 44.77 -2.87 9.58
N SER A 32 44.28 -3.96 10.17
CA SER A 32 43.20 -4.74 9.61
C SER A 32 41.90 -4.56 10.39
N ARG A 33 40.78 -4.55 9.67
CA ARG A 33 39.44 -4.57 10.24
C ARG A 33 39.09 -5.96 10.72
N ILE A 34 38.37 -6.04 11.86
CA ILE A 34 37.75 -7.29 12.31
C ILE A 34 36.25 -7.15 11.98
N ARG A 35 35.80 -7.80 10.93
CA ARG A 35 34.37 -7.93 10.58
C ARG A 35 34.00 -9.39 10.41
N ASN A 36 32.72 -9.65 10.60
CA ASN A 36 32.16 -10.97 10.43
C ASN A 36 31.04 -10.88 9.39
N ASP A 37 31.30 -11.30 8.16
CA ASP A 37 30.39 -11.24 7.02
C ASP A 37 29.05 -11.97 7.30
N PHE A 38 29.06 -13.00 8.12
CA PHE A 38 27.84 -13.69 8.50
C PHE A 38 26.93 -12.80 9.37
N ILE A 39 27.52 -12.08 10.33
CA ILE A 39 26.76 -11.16 11.20
C ILE A 39 26.25 -9.99 10.36
N ASP A 40 27.08 -9.44 9.47
CA ASP A 40 26.69 -8.33 8.60
C ASP A 40 25.53 -8.71 7.66
N LYS A 41 25.57 -9.90 7.06
CA LYS A 41 24.46 -10.43 6.24
C LYS A 41 23.19 -10.64 7.06
N SER A 42 23.31 -11.24 8.25
CA SER A 42 22.17 -11.46 9.13
C SER A 42 21.54 -10.12 9.56
N TYR A 43 22.37 -9.14 9.94
CA TYR A 43 21.90 -7.80 10.30
C TYR A 43 21.11 -7.16 9.14
N ARG A 44 21.68 -7.17 7.92
CA ARG A 44 21.05 -6.58 6.73
C ARG A 44 19.73 -7.26 6.38
N THR A 45 19.65 -8.57 6.53
CA THR A 45 18.39 -9.32 6.32
C THR A 45 17.32 -8.90 7.33
N GLU A 46 17.66 -8.82 8.61
CA GLU A 46 16.69 -8.42 9.65
C GLU A 46 16.34 -6.92 9.57
N ASN A 47 17.30 -6.08 9.17
CA ASN A 47 17.03 -4.66 8.92
C ASN A 47 16.06 -4.45 7.73
N ALA A 48 16.17 -5.28 6.69
CA ALA A 48 15.22 -5.26 5.58
C ALA A 48 13.79 -5.65 6.03
N ARG A 49 13.67 -6.66 6.89
CA ARG A 49 12.37 -7.01 7.49
C ARG A 49 11.83 -5.91 8.38
N LEU A 50 12.68 -5.31 9.22
CA LEU A 50 12.29 -4.18 10.05
C LEU A 50 11.71 -3.05 9.19
N GLY A 51 12.40 -2.65 8.11
CA GLY A 51 11.92 -1.63 7.19
C GLY A 51 10.56 -1.95 6.59
N TYR A 52 10.32 -3.21 6.18
CA TYR A 52 9.04 -3.65 5.66
C TYR A 52 7.91 -3.49 6.68
N TYR A 53 8.07 -4.06 7.88
CA TYR A 53 7.01 -4.03 8.90
C TYR A 53 6.82 -2.65 9.52
N GLU A 54 7.87 -1.84 9.64
CA GLU A 54 7.78 -0.47 10.13
C GLU A 54 6.94 0.41 9.19
N SER A 55 7.10 0.26 7.88
CA SER A 55 6.28 0.97 6.91
C SER A 55 4.81 0.56 6.95
N GLN A 56 4.53 -0.75 7.16
CA GLN A 56 3.17 -1.24 7.36
C GLN A 56 2.55 -0.69 8.66
N TYR A 57 3.32 -0.69 9.74
CA TYR A 57 2.86 -0.18 11.03
C TYR A 57 2.52 1.32 10.95
N LYS A 58 3.38 2.13 10.35
CA LYS A 58 3.11 3.57 10.13
C LYS A 58 1.85 3.80 9.31
N ALA A 59 1.60 2.96 8.31
CA ALA A 59 0.38 3.10 7.50
C ALA A 59 -0.89 2.79 8.30
N VAL A 60 -0.85 1.79 9.17
CA VAL A 60 -1.97 1.47 10.06
C VAL A 60 -2.18 2.59 11.10
N GLU A 61 -1.10 3.10 11.70
CA GLU A 61 -1.15 4.22 12.67
C GLU A 61 -1.81 5.47 12.06
N GLU A 62 -1.45 5.84 10.83
CA GLU A 62 -2.06 6.98 10.14
C GLU A 62 -3.54 6.73 9.81
N VAL A 63 -3.91 5.51 9.44
CA VAL A 63 -5.32 5.13 9.24
C VAL A 63 -6.10 5.27 10.56
N GLU A 64 -5.55 4.81 11.69
CA GLU A 64 -6.16 4.97 13.02
C GLU A 64 -6.34 6.44 13.39
N ASP A 65 -5.36 7.29 13.13
CA ASP A 65 -5.41 8.72 13.37
C ASP A 65 -6.49 9.43 12.54
N LEU A 66 -6.68 9.03 11.27
CA LEU A 66 -7.74 9.56 10.40
C LEU A 66 -9.15 9.25 10.93
N PHE A 67 -9.37 8.09 11.55
CA PHE A 67 -10.63 7.77 12.21
C PHE A 67 -10.81 8.57 13.50
N GLY A 68 -9.75 9.17 14.03
CA GLY A 68 -9.78 10.04 15.22
C GLY A 68 -10.03 9.28 16.51
N GLU A 69 -9.69 8.00 16.58
CA GLU A 69 -9.90 7.15 17.76
C GLU A 69 -9.13 7.67 18.99
N MET A 70 -8.02 8.39 18.79
CA MET A 70 -7.16 8.88 19.86
C MET A 70 -7.50 10.30 20.38
N GLN A 71 -8.35 11.10 19.72
CA GLN A 71 -8.52 12.54 20.03
C GLN A 71 -9.93 13.03 20.42
N GLY A 72 -10.80 12.19 20.94
CA GLY A 72 -12.01 12.63 21.67
C GLY A 72 -13.25 12.96 20.83
N VAL A 73 -13.17 13.08 19.51
CA VAL A 73 -14.33 13.14 18.60
C VAL A 73 -14.18 12.02 17.60
N THR A 74 -14.39 10.82 18.06
CA THR A 74 -14.23 9.60 17.26
C THR A 74 -15.36 9.47 16.24
N TYR A 75 -15.11 8.77 15.14
CA TYR A 75 -16.15 8.38 14.19
C TYR A 75 -17.29 7.60 14.89
N GLN A 76 -16.95 6.79 15.88
CA GLN A 76 -17.89 6.07 16.73
C GLN A 76 -18.87 7.02 17.45
N THR A 77 -18.42 8.19 17.87
CA THR A 77 -19.30 9.21 18.48
C THR A 77 -20.37 9.67 17.49
N GLN A 78 -20.02 9.86 16.21
CA GLN A 78 -20.98 10.26 15.19
C GLN A 78 -22.03 9.16 14.92
N ILE A 79 -21.60 7.91 14.85
CA ILE A 79 -22.51 6.75 14.73
C ILE A 79 -23.45 6.70 15.94
N THR A 80 -22.92 6.88 17.16
CA THR A 80 -23.71 6.87 18.39
C THR A 80 -24.74 8.01 18.40
N ASN A 81 -24.37 9.21 17.97
CA ASN A 81 -25.28 10.36 17.88
C ASN A 81 -26.39 10.12 16.87
N LEU A 82 -26.05 9.57 15.71
CA LEU A 82 -27.04 9.18 14.69
C LEU A 82 -28.01 8.13 15.22
N TYR A 83 -27.49 7.07 15.86
CA TYR A 83 -28.31 6.03 16.50
C TYR A 83 -29.26 6.60 17.56
N ASN A 84 -28.78 7.48 18.42
CA ASN A 84 -29.61 8.14 19.45
C ASN A 84 -30.70 9.00 18.80
N ALA A 85 -30.40 9.72 17.71
CA ALA A 85 -31.39 10.53 17.00
C ALA A 85 -32.49 9.67 16.36
N ILE A 86 -32.12 8.48 15.81
CA ILE A 86 -33.08 7.51 15.29
C ILE A 86 -34.00 7.00 16.42
N ASN A 87 -33.44 6.61 17.57
CA ASN A 87 -34.18 6.14 18.70
C ASN A 87 -35.15 7.20 19.22
N GLU A 88 -34.76 8.49 19.25
CA GLU A 88 -35.65 9.56 19.67
C GLU A 88 -36.79 9.81 18.69
N LEU A 89 -36.53 9.72 17.37
CA LEU A 89 -37.54 9.77 16.33
C LEU A 89 -38.54 8.59 16.46
N THR A 90 -38.07 7.39 16.78
CA THR A 90 -38.89 6.20 16.96
C THR A 90 -39.89 6.40 18.13
N LYS A 91 -39.49 7.08 19.22
CA LYS A 91 -40.38 7.38 20.32
C LYS A 91 -41.42 8.43 19.98
N ASN A 92 -41.06 9.44 19.18
CA ASN A 92 -41.89 10.59 18.83
C ASN A 92 -41.89 10.88 17.31
N PRO A 93 -42.51 10.04 16.45
CA PRO A 93 -42.41 10.15 15.00
C PRO A 93 -42.99 11.45 14.41
N THR A 94 -43.90 12.10 15.11
CA THR A 94 -44.55 13.36 14.68
C THR A 94 -43.81 14.61 15.16
N SER A 95 -42.78 14.47 16.01
CA SER A 95 -42.01 15.59 16.53
C SER A 95 -41.12 16.21 15.46
N THR A 96 -41.35 17.49 15.16
CA THR A 96 -40.49 18.26 14.23
C THR A 96 -39.08 18.42 14.80
N ILE A 97 -38.93 18.47 16.11
CA ILE A 97 -37.63 18.58 16.81
C ILE A 97 -36.82 17.26 16.59
N ALA A 98 -37.45 16.09 16.79
CA ALA A 98 -36.79 14.82 16.58
C ALA A 98 -36.37 14.62 15.14
N ARG A 99 -37.21 15.02 14.17
CA ARG A 99 -36.87 15.00 12.74
C ARG A 99 -35.70 15.93 12.40
N SER A 100 -35.70 17.15 12.91
CA SER A 100 -34.61 18.11 12.71
C SER A 100 -33.29 17.57 13.31
N SER A 101 -33.38 16.97 14.54
CA SER A 101 -32.22 16.35 15.18
C SER A 101 -31.65 15.20 14.36
N LEU A 102 -32.50 14.33 13.79
CA LEU A 102 -32.05 13.26 12.90
C LEU A 102 -31.33 13.81 11.67
N ILE A 103 -31.91 14.82 11.00
CA ILE A 103 -31.28 15.43 9.81
C ILE A 103 -29.91 16.01 10.17
N GLN A 104 -29.80 16.74 11.28
CA GLN A 104 -28.51 17.32 11.71
C GLN A 104 -27.46 16.26 12.02
N ASN A 105 -27.82 15.18 12.73
CA ASN A 105 -26.88 14.10 13.02
C ASN A 105 -26.53 13.27 11.78
N ALA A 106 -27.46 13.08 10.85
CA ALA A 106 -27.18 12.42 9.56
C ALA A 106 -26.23 13.25 8.70
N THR A 107 -26.45 14.57 8.61
CA THR A 107 -25.53 15.48 7.90
C THR A 107 -24.13 15.43 8.52
N ALA A 108 -24.03 15.56 9.85
CA ALA A 108 -22.74 15.49 10.55
C ALA A 108 -22.02 14.14 10.36
N PHE A 109 -22.78 13.04 10.30
CA PHE A 109 -22.25 11.70 10.00
C PHE A 109 -21.68 11.64 8.57
N ILE A 110 -22.42 12.16 7.58
CA ILE A 110 -21.98 12.18 6.17
C ILE A 110 -20.74 13.07 6.02
N ASP A 111 -20.77 14.30 6.52
CA ASP A 111 -19.64 15.25 6.45
C ASP A 111 -18.36 14.63 7.05
N ARG A 112 -18.50 13.93 8.18
CA ARG A 112 -17.35 13.25 8.80
C ARG A 112 -16.88 12.05 7.98
N SER A 113 -17.80 11.30 7.39
CA SER A 113 -17.46 10.17 6.51
C SER A 113 -16.72 10.63 5.26
N GLU A 114 -17.17 11.70 4.63
CA GLU A 114 -16.49 12.30 3.48
C GLU A 114 -15.08 12.79 3.83
N ALA A 115 -14.92 13.43 5.00
CA ALA A 115 -13.62 13.90 5.46
C ALA A 115 -12.63 12.74 5.70
N ILE A 116 -13.08 11.63 6.30
CA ILE A 116 -12.24 10.44 6.51
C ILE A 116 -11.87 9.81 5.16
N TYR A 117 -12.84 9.63 4.27
CA TYR A 117 -12.60 9.05 2.96
C TYR A 117 -11.60 9.88 2.13
N ALA A 118 -11.76 11.21 2.13
CA ALA A 118 -10.81 12.12 1.50
C ALA A 118 -9.42 12.01 2.13
N GLY A 119 -9.33 11.97 3.46
CA GLY A 119 -8.06 11.80 4.17
C GLY A 119 -7.34 10.49 3.81
N LEU A 120 -8.06 9.38 3.70
CA LEU A 120 -7.50 8.09 3.27
C LEU A 120 -6.95 8.16 1.82
N LYS A 121 -7.67 8.83 0.92
CA LYS A 121 -7.22 9.04 -0.46
C LYS A 121 -6.00 9.97 -0.53
N ASP A 122 -5.99 11.05 0.23
CA ASP A 122 -4.85 11.97 0.30
C ASP A 122 -3.61 11.28 0.87
N TYR A 123 -3.78 10.41 1.87
CA TYR A 123 -2.69 9.62 2.40
C TYR A 123 -2.14 8.62 1.36
N GLN A 124 -3.01 7.99 0.57
CA GLN A 124 -2.57 7.14 -0.55
C GLN A 124 -1.68 7.91 -1.54
N VAL A 125 -2.01 9.17 -1.83
CA VAL A 125 -1.20 10.06 -2.68
C VAL A 125 0.12 10.44 -1.99
N THR A 126 0.12 10.65 -0.67
CA THR A 126 1.33 10.93 0.10
C THR A 126 2.30 9.76 0.02
N LEU A 127 1.83 8.53 0.24
CA LEU A 127 2.68 7.32 0.09
C LEU A 127 3.22 7.16 -1.34
N ASN A 128 2.48 7.61 -2.34
CA ASN A 128 2.97 7.62 -3.72
C ASN A 128 4.21 8.54 -3.89
N THR A 129 4.19 9.67 -3.21
CA THR A 129 5.34 10.59 -3.16
C THR A 129 6.52 9.98 -2.40
N ASP A 130 6.25 9.31 -1.28
CA ASP A 130 7.29 8.65 -0.47
C ASP A 130 7.96 7.51 -1.23
N ILE A 131 7.21 6.73 -2.02
CA ILE A 131 7.76 5.72 -2.92
C ILE A 131 8.74 6.34 -3.91
N ASN A 132 8.40 7.45 -4.55
CA ASN A 132 9.30 8.13 -5.48
C ASN A 132 10.56 8.66 -4.78
N ASN A 133 10.41 9.24 -3.59
CA ASN A 133 11.53 9.70 -2.79
C ASN A 133 12.44 8.55 -2.35
N MET A 134 11.87 7.39 -2.02
CA MET A 134 12.60 6.19 -1.64
C MET A 134 13.41 5.63 -2.81
N VAL A 135 12.85 5.58 -4.02
CA VAL A 135 13.56 5.21 -5.25
C VAL A 135 14.79 6.09 -5.45
N ASN A 136 14.66 7.42 -5.26
CA ASN A 136 15.77 8.33 -5.37
C ASN A 136 16.83 8.10 -4.28
N LYS A 137 16.44 7.80 -3.03
CA LYS A 137 17.39 7.46 -1.95
C LYS A 137 18.17 6.19 -2.28
N ILE A 138 17.50 5.15 -2.76
CA ILE A 138 18.14 3.90 -3.17
C ILE A 138 19.15 4.14 -4.28
N ASN A 139 18.80 4.90 -5.32
CA ASN A 139 19.71 5.25 -6.40
C ASN A 139 20.93 6.02 -5.91
N ASN A 140 20.74 7.00 -5.01
CA ASN A 140 21.83 7.77 -4.42
C ASN A 140 22.78 6.88 -3.59
N LEU A 141 22.25 5.89 -2.85
CA LEU A 141 23.07 4.93 -2.12
C LEU A 141 23.83 4.00 -3.07
N GLY A 142 23.20 3.55 -4.15
CA GLY A 142 23.87 2.77 -5.20
C GLY A 142 25.04 3.54 -5.80
N GLN A 143 24.84 4.81 -6.15
CA GLN A 143 25.90 5.68 -6.67
C GLN A 143 27.02 5.87 -5.65
N LYS A 144 26.70 6.13 -4.38
CA LYS A 144 27.66 6.27 -3.29
C LYS A 144 28.52 5.00 -3.11
N ILE A 145 27.91 3.82 -3.17
CA ILE A 145 28.62 2.55 -3.07
C ILE A 145 29.56 2.36 -4.27
N TYR A 146 29.11 2.70 -5.47
CA TYR A 146 29.90 2.65 -6.69
C TYR A 146 31.13 3.58 -6.61
N ASP A 147 30.95 4.82 -6.19
CA ASP A 147 32.03 5.79 -6.07
C ASP A 147 33.06 5.34 -5.02
N LEU A 148 32.59 4.85 -3.86
CA LEU A 148 33.44 4.28 -2.82
C LEU A 148 34.22 3.05 -3.31
N ASN A 149 33.61 2.18 -4.12
CA ASN A 149 34.33 1.06 -4.76
C ASN A 149 35.50 1.57 -5.60
N LYS A 150 35.30 2.62 -6.40
CA LYS A 150 36.36 3.22 -7.24
C LYS A 150 37.47 3.86 -6.42
N GLU A 151 37.12 4.54 -5.33
CA GLU A 151 38.09 5.16 -4.42
C GLU A 151 38.91 4.09 -3.68
N ILE A 152 38.28 3.04 -3.16
CA ILE A 152 38.92 1.90 -2.51
C ILE A 152 39.91 1.23 -3.48
N ALA A 153 39.43 0.88 -4.69
CA ALA A 153 40.30 0.26 -5.67
C ALA A 153 41.50 1.13 -6.03
N LYS A 154 41.33 2.45 -6.13
CA LYS A 154 42.45 3.41 -6.39
C LYS A 154 43.45 3.44 -5.25
N VAL A 155 43.03 3.50 -4.00
CA VAL A 155 43.93 3.56 -2.84
C VAL A 155 44.67 2.22 -2.69
N GLU A 156 43.96 1.08 -2.76
CA GLU A 156 44.54 -0.23 -2.51
C GLU A 156 45.45 -0.71 -3.65
N SER A 157 45.25 -0.25 -4.91
CA SER A 157 46.13 -0.58 -6.02
C SER A 157 47.51 0.10 -5.98
N GLY A 158 47.62 1.22 -5.26
CA GLY A 158 48.83 2.05 -5.32
C GLY A 158 49.75 1.93 -4.11
N SER A 159 49.22 1.72 -2.91
CA SER A 159 50.02 1.84 -1.65
C SER A 159 50.21 0.53 -0.88
N GLY A 160 49.50 -0.54 -1.22
CA GLY A 160 49.46 -1.77 -0.40
C GLY A 160 48.76 -1.58 0.96
N GLU A 161 48.29 -0.35 1.25
CA GLU A 161 47.49 -0.04 2.44
C GLU A 161 46.03 -0.34 2.21
N ARG A 162 45.33 -0.81 3.24
CA ARG A 162 43.87 -1.01 3.16
C ARG A 162 43.14 0.30 3.45
N ALA A 163 42.19 0.64 2.61
CA ALA A 163 41.34 1.84 2.71
C ALA A 163 40.22 1.61 3.76
N ASN A 164 40.57 1.36 5.04
CA ASN A 164 39.64 0.95 6.08
C ASN A 164 38.50 1.93 6.29
N ASP A 165 38.76 3.27 6.29
CA ASP A 165 37.72 4.28 6.50
C ASP A 165 36.71 4.34 5.35
N LEU A 166 37.18 4.18 4.10
CA LEU A 166 36.31 4.14 2.92
C LEU A 166 35.46 2.86 2.94
N ARG A 167 36.06 1.74 3.36
CA ARG A 167 35.34 0.48 3.51
C ARG A 167 34.28 0.56 4.60
N ASP A 168 34.55 1.21 5.76
CA ASP A 168 33.57 1.44 6.81
C ASP A 168 32.44 2.36 6.33
N THR A 169 32.76 3.39 5.56
CA THR A 169 31.76 4.27 4.94
C THR A 169 30.87 3.54 3.94
N ARG A 170 31.46 2.61 3.15
CA ARG A 170 30.71 1.76 2.20
C ARG A 170 29.80 0.78 2.93
N ASP A 171 30.30 0.16 3.99
CA ASP A 171 29.50 -0.77 4.78
C ASP A 171 28.32 -0.06 5.46
N ASN A 172 28.50 1.16 5.96
CA ASN A 172 27.39 1.97 6.47
C ASN A 172 26.34 2.28 5.37
N ALA A 173 26.79 2.54 4.14
CA ALA A 173 25.87 2.75 3.02
C ALA A 173 25.11 1.47 2.65
N LEU A 174 25.74 0.28 2.75
CA LEU A 174 25.09 -1.01 2.56
C LEU A 174 24.10 -1.31 3.70
N ASP A 175 24.46 -0.96 4.95
CA ASP A 175 23.57 -1.13 6.09
C ASP A 175 22.33 -0.24 5.97
N GLU A 176 22.50 1.01 5.52
CA GLU A 176 21.36 1.91 5.21
C GLU A 176 20.51 1.39 4.06
N LEU A 177 21.12 0.94 2.95
CA LEU A 177 20.43 0.39 1.80
C LEU A 177 19.57 -0.81 2.16
N SER A 178 20.05 -1.65 3.10
CA SER A 178 19.34 -2.86 3.54
C SER A 178 17.98 -2.59 4.16
N GLY A 179 17.78 -1.43 4.79
CA GLY A 179 16.47 -1.03 5.30
C GLY A 179 15.45 -0.74 4.19
N TYR A 180 15.92 -0.25 3.05
CA TYR A 180 15.05 0.21 1.96
C TYR A 180 14.68 -0.87 0.95
N ILE A 181 15.63 -1.81 0.66
CA ILE A 181 15.43 -2.86 -0.34
C ILE A 181 16.21 -4.12 0.04
N ASP A 182 15.67 -5.29 -0.31
CA ASP A 182 16.39 -6.56 -0.19
C ASP A 182 17.45 -6.70 -1.28
N PHE A 183 18.67 -7.11 -0.91
CA PHE A 183 19.76 -7.32 -1.85
C PHE A 183 20.76 -8.37 -1.37
N ASP A 184 21.40 -9.00 -2.34
CA ASP A 184 22.59 -9.82 -2.14
C ASP A 184 23.82 -9.02 -2.56
N TYR A 185 24.97 -9.30 -1.93
CA TYR A 185 26.23 -8.67 -2.27
C TYR A 185 27.42 -9.63 -2.09
N TYR A 186 28.47 -9.36 -2.86
CA TYR A 186 29.77 -9.99 -2.65
C TYR A 186 30.88 -9.00 -3.03
N GLU A 187 32.08 -9.18 -2.44
CA GLU A 187 33.26 -8.43 -2.79
C GLU A 187 34.10 -9.23 -3.81
N ASN A 188 34.50 -8.58 -4.89
CA ASN A 188 35.34 -9.17 -5.92
C ASN A 188 36.84 -9.13 -5.52
N GLU A 189 37.71 -9.71 -6.37
CA GLU A 189 39.18 -9.77 -6.15
C GLU A 189 39.84 -8.37 -6.11
N HIS A 190 39.18 -7.35 -6.63
CA HIS A 190 39.65 -5.97 -6.67
C HIS A 190 39.15 -5.13 -5.49
N GLY A 191 38.47 -5.76 -4.50
CA GLY A 191 37.92 -5.07 -3.34
C GLY A 191 36.64 -4.28 -3.62
N GLU A 192 36.01 -4.42 -4.82
CA GLU A 192 34.76 -3.78 -5.17
C GLU A 192 33.58 -4.66 -4.71
N VAL A 193 32.58 -4.06 -4.07
CA VAL A 193 31.33 -4.74 -3.72
C VAL A 193 30.35 -4.65 -4.88
N ILE A 194 29.91 -5.81 -5.34
CA ILE A 194 28.87 -5.96 -6.34
C ILE A 194 27.55 -6.21 -5.59
N VAL A 195 26.51 -5.45 -5.91
CA VAL A 195 25.19 -5.51 -5.29
C VAL A 195 24.16 -5.96 -6.32
N THR A 196 23.37 -6.97 -5.97
CA THR A 196 22.24 -7.46 -6.76
C THR A 196 20.96 -7.22 -5.96
N ALA A 197 20.09 -6.32 -6.40
CA ALA A 197 18.83 -5.98 -5.74
C ALA A 197 17.66 -6.59 -6.51
N GLU A 198 16.78 -7.33 -5.82
CA GLU A 198 15.62 -8.01 -6.42
C GLU A 198 15.97 -8.78 -7.72
N ASN A 199 17.07 -9.53 -7.67
CA ASN A 199 17.63 -10.32 -8.79
C ASN A 199 18.10 -9.51 -10.02
N VAL A 200 18.35 -8.21 -9.87
CA VAL A 200 18.93 -7.35 -10.90
C VAL A 200 20.28 -6.82 -10.43
N PRO A 201 21.34 -6.86 -11.24
CA PRO A 201 22.61 -6.23 -10.91
C PRO A 201 22.43 -4.72 -10.74
N PHE A 202 22.44 -4.27 -9.48
CA PHE A 202 22.20 -2.86 -9.10
C PHE A 202 23.48 -2.05 -9.14
N VAL A 203 24.52 -2.50 -8.40
CA VAL A 203 25.85 -1.87 -8.42
C VAL A 203 26.85 -2.88 -8.96
N THR A 204 27.51 -2.53 -10.04
CA THR A 204 28.54 -3.37 -10.68
C THR A 204 29.89 -2.62 -10.75
N SER A 205 30.96 -3.28 -11.15
CA SER A 205 32.24 -2.61 -11.40
C SER A 205 32.18 -1.57 -12.53
N ALA A 206 31.19 -1.69 -13.45
CA ALA A 206 31.08 -0.83 -14.62
C ALA A 206 30.13 0.36 -14.40
N GLN A 207 29.00 0.12 -13.74
CA GLN A 207 27.91 1.09 -13.64
C GLN A 207 26.95 0.77 -12.51
N VAL A 208 26.09 1.74 -12.20
CA VAL A 208 24.88 1.57 -11.39
C VAL A 208 23.68 1.44 -12.33
N THR A 209 22.81 0.48 -12.06
CA THR A 209 21.52 0.34 -12.75
C THR A 209 20.48 1.11 -11.95
N GLU A 210 20.11 2.30 -12.40
CA GLU A 210 19.16 3.13 -11.67
C GLU A 210 17.74 2.56 -11.77
N MET A 211 17.00 2.62 -10.67
CA MET A 211 15.55 2.42 -10.63
C MET A 211 14.84 3.65 -11.16
N GLY A 212 13.72 3.45 -11.84
CA GLY A 212 12.76 4.48 -12.19
C GLY A 212 11.40 4.22 -11.55
N THR A 213 10.44 5.09 -11.86
CA THR A 213 9.03 4.88 -11.54
C THR A 213 8.20 4.94 -12.81
N ARG A 214 7.15 4.13 -12.89
CA ARG A 214 6.16 4.11 -13.95
C ARG A 214 4.78 4.26 -13.35
N GLN A 215 3.91 5.00 -14.01
CA GLN A 215 2.51 5.13 -13.63
C GLN A 215 1.77 3.83 -13.99
N VAL A 216 0.92 3.38 -13.07
CA VAL A 216 0.00 2.25 -13.31
C VAL A 216 -1.08 2.71 -14.30
N ASP A 217 -1.46 1.84 -15.24
CA ASP A 217 -2.47 2.15 -16.25
C ASP A 217 -3.78 2.63 -15.61
N ASN A 218 -4.31 3.73 -16.12
CA ASN A 218 -5.53 4.39 -15.63
C ASN A 218 -5.53 4.81 -14.14
N SER A 219 -4.37 4.92 -13.52
CA SER A 219 -4.22 5.35 -12.12
C SER A 219 -3.11 6.40 -11.98
N ALA A 220 -3.19 7.25 -10.95
CA ALA A 220 -2.10 8.16 -10.59
C ALA A 220 -0.98 7.48 -9.78
N LEU A 221 -1.10 6.19 -9.49
CA LEU A 221 -0.16 5.45 -8.65
C LEU A 221 1.13 5.09 -9.40
N LEU A 222 2.27 5.21 -8.74
CA LEU A 222 3.58 4.90 -9.29
C LEU A 222 4.05 3.51 -8.83
N ILE A 223 4.66 2.76 -9.72
CA ILE A 223 5.37 1.52 -9.39
C ILE A 223 6.86 1.66 -9.72
N PRO A 224 7.77 1.16 -8.87
CA PRO A 224 9.18 1.10 -9.18
C PRO A 224 9.45 0.10 -10.31
N ILE A 225 10.28 0.52 -11.26
CA ILE A 225 10.69 -0.30 -12.39
C ILE A 225 12.22 -0.29 -12.54
N TRP A 226 12.73 -1.28 -13.24
CA TRP A 226 14.07 -1.29 -13.81
C TRP A 226 13.99 -0.85 -15.27
N PRO A 227 14.23 0.44 -15.60
CA PRO A 227 14.01 0.93 -16.98
C PRO A 227 14.83 0.20 -18.03
N GLY A 228 16.07 -0.19 -17.67
CA GLY A 228 16.95 -0.93 -18.57
C GLY A 228 16.48 -2.36 -18.91
N TYR A 229 15.56 -2.92 -18.13
CA TYR A 229 15.03 -4.28 -18.28
C TYR A 229 13.53 -4.29 -18.61
N ASP A 230 12.89 -3.11 -18.63
CA ASP A 230 11.43 -2.92 -18.80
C ASP A 230 10.59 -3.87 -17.94
N ARG A 231 10.95 -3.96 -16.65
CA ARG A 231 10.25 -4.82 -15.68
C ARG A 231 10.07 -4.12 -14.35
N ASP A 232 9.02 -4.52 -13.64
CA ASP A 232 8.76 -4.07 -12.28
C ASP A 232 9.87 -4.56 -11.34
N VAL A 233 10.20 -3.76 -10.33
CA VAL A 233 11.20 -4.13 -9.32
C VAL A 233 10.70 -5.29 -8.48
N PHE A 234 9.41 -5.26 -8.08
CA PHE A 234 8.84 -6.23 -7.15
C PHE A 234 7.74 -7.06 -7.77
N ASN A 235 7.66 -8.33 -7.37
CA ASN A 235 6.48 -9.16 -7.56
C ASN A 235 5.63 -9.12 -6.28
N LEU A 236 4.58 -8.31 -6.28
CA LEU A 236 3.70 -8.12 -5.12
C LEU A 236 2.66 -9.25 -4.93
N SER A 237 2.58 -10.20 -5.86
CA SER A 237 1.59 -11.29 -5.80
C SER A 237 1.87 -12.37 -4.76
N ASN A 238 3.08 -12.43 -4.19
CA ASN A 238 3.55 -13.52 -3.35
C ASN A 238 4.40 -13.02 -2.16
N ILE A 239 3.90 -12.02 -1.46
CA ILE A 239 4.57 -11.55 -0.24
C ILE A 239 4.18 -12.46 0.91
N ASN A 240 5.16 -13.16 1.49
CA ASN A 240 4.93 -14.09 2.56
C ASN A 240 6.20 -14.26 3.40
N ASN A 241 6.06 -14.16 4.72
CA ASN A 241 7.13 -14.42 5.69
C ASN A 241 7.77 -15.82 5.51
N MET A 242 6.95 -16.85 5.23
CA MET A 242 7.47 -18.21 5.02
C MET A 242 8.37 -18.33 3.78
N LYS A 243 8.24 -17.41 2.81
CA LYS A 243 9.04 -17.34 1.59
C LYS A 243 10.17 -16.31 1.66
N ASP A 244 10.31 -15.64 2.80
CA ASP A 244 11.34 -14.63 3.03
C ASP A 244 11.27 -13.46 2.02
N THR A 245 10.05 -13.07 1.63
CA THR A 245 9.79 -12.00 0.63
C THR A 245 9.28 -10.69 1.23
N ASP A 246 9.11 -10.64 2.55
CA ASP A 246 8.65 -9.52 3.36
C ASP A 246 9.81 -8.62 3.81
N LYS A 247 10.53 -8.03 2.82
CA LYS A 247 11.76 -7.27 3.05
C LYS A 247 11.78 -5.96 2.28
N GLY A 248 12.34 -4.92 2.90
CA GLY A 248 12.55 -3.59 2.34
C GLY A 248 11.37 -2.64 2.54
N GLU A 249 11.68 -1.44 3.04
CA GLU A 249 10.71 -0.37 3.30
C GLU A 249 9.96 0.02 2.02
N LEU A 250 10.64 0.07 0.86
CA LEU A 250 10.01 0.40 -0.42
C LEU A 250 8.91 -0.60 -0.79
N LYS A 251 9.14 -1.90 -0.59
CA LYS A 251 8.13 -2.94 -0.82
C LYS A 251 6.98 -2.82 0.18
N GLY A 252 7.29 -2.53 1.45
CA GLY A 252 6.29 -2.28 2.49
C GLY A 252 5.38 -1.10 2.16
N LEU A 253 5.93 0.03 1.71
CA LEU A 253 5.15 1.20 1.27
C LEU A 253 4.22 0.87 0.09
N LEU A 254 4.70 0.11 -0.89
CA LEU A 254 3.88 -0.32 -2.03
C LEU A 254 2.70 -1.19 -1.62
N VAL A 255 2.93 -2.13 -0.70
CA VAL A 255 1.87 -2.98 -0.16
C VAL A 255 0.89 -2.17 0.68
N ALA A 256 1.39 -1.30 1.58
CA ALA A 256 0.55 -0.45 2.41
C ALA A 256 -0.37 0.45 1.59
N ARG A 257 0.19 1.10 0.54
CA ARG A 257 -0.56 1.99 -0.37
C ARG A 257 -1.57 1.22 -1.23
N GLY A 258 -1.22 -0.02 -1.64
CA GLY A 258 -1.93 -0.77 -2.66
C GLY A 258 -1.65 -0.26 -4.08
N SER A 259 -2.16 -0.99 -5.07
CA SER A 259 -1.90 -0.74 -6.50
C SER A 259 -3.16 -0.54 -7.34
N ILE A 260 -4.34 -0.58 -6.73
CA ILE A 260 -5.65 -0.49 -7.39
C ILE A 260 -6.53 0.55 -6.71
N GLU A 261 -7.59 0.97 -7.39
CA GLU A 261 -8.69 1.70 -6.76
C GLU A 261 -9.73 0.71 -6.26
N VAL A 262 -10.33 1.02 -5.09
CA VAL A 262 -11.31 0.16 -4.44
C VAL A 262 -12.51 0.96 -3.95
N ASN A 263 -13.66 0.28 -3.83
CA ASN A 263 -14.90 0.81 -3.29
C ASN A 263 -15.68 -0.29 -2.54
N TYR A 264 -16.87 0.04 -2.03
CA TYR A 264 -17.71 -0.89 -1.26
C TYR A 264 -18.10 -2.16 -2.02
N THR A 265 -18.17 -2.10 -3.36
CA THR A 265 -18.54 -3.27 -4.17
C THR A 265 -17.43 -4.32 -4.24
N ASP A 266 -16.19 -3.97 -3.92
CA ASP A 266 -15.06 -4.89 -3.95
C ASP A 266 -14.98 -5.80 -2.72
N VAL A 267 -15.70 -5.43 -1.64
CA VAL A 267 -15.76 -6.25 -0.43
C VAL A 267 -16.72 -7.43 -0.67
N PRO A 268 -16.24 -8.68 -0.57
CA PRO A 268 -17.09 -9.83 -0.79
C PRO A 268 -18.23 -9.91 0.24
N VAL A 269 -19.41 -10.30 -0.23
CA VAL A 269 -20.60 -10.56 0.59
C VAL A 269 -21.03 -11.98 0.33
N MET A 270 -21.08 -12.78 1.40
CA MET A 270 -21.50 -14.16 1.31
C MET A 270 -23.00 -14.22 0.97
N PRO A 271 -23.42 -15.00 -0.05
CA PRO A 271 -24.84 -15.19 -0.37
C PRO A 271 -25.58 -15.84 0.79
N GLU A 272 -26.73 -15.27 1.18
CA GLU A 272 -27.59 -15.87 2.19
C GLU A 272 -28.47 -16.95 1.54
N LYS A 273 -28.59 -18.11 2.20
CA LYS A 273 -29.35 -19.23 1.66
C LYS A 273 -30.82 -18.94 1.56
N GLU A 274 -31.31 -18.06 2.43
CA GLU A 274 -32.69 -17.63 2.55
C GLU A 274 -33.18 -16.85 1.32
N ASP A 275 -32.24 -16.26 0.55
CA ASP A 275 -32.54 -15.52 -0.68
C ASP A 275 -32.80 -16.42 -1.90
N TYR A 276 -32.59 -17.73 -1.75
CA TYR A 276 -32.67 -18.69 -2.85
C TYR A 276 -33.67 -19.82 -2.52
N ASP A 277 -34.52 -20.17 -3.47
CA ASP A 277 -35.40 -21.37 -3.33
C ASP A 277 -34.58 -22.64 -3.59
N LEU A 278 -33.91 -23.13 -2.56
CA LEU A 278 -33.07 -24.33 -2.64
C LEU A 278 -33.87 -25.62 -2.86
N THR A 279 -35.21 -25.58 -2.90
CA THR A 279 -36.06 -26.72 -3.20
C THR A 279 -36.21 -26.96 -4.70
N THR A 280 -35.87 -25.96 -5.52
CA THR A 280 -35.91 -26.05 -6.98
C THR A 280 -34.50 -26.23 -7.56
N ALA A 281 -34.38 -26.86 -8.72
CA ALA A 281 -33.12 -27.03 -9.42
C ALA A 281 -32.50 -25.68 -9.83
N ASP A 282 -33.35 -24.75 -10.27
CA ASP A 282 -32.92 -23.39 -10.72
C ASP A 282 -32.45 -22.56 -9.54
N GLY A 283 -33.16 -22.62 -8.40
CA GLY A 283 -32.73 -21.89 -7.20
C GLY A 283 -31.44 -22.45 -6.59
N LEU A 284 -31.23 -23.77 -6.63
CA LEU A 284 -29.99 -24.38 -6.22
C LEU A 284 -28.83 -23.99 -7.15
N GLN A 285 -29.09 -23.95 -8.46
CA GLN A 285 -28.09 -23.50 -9.43
C GLN A 285 -27.71 -22.01 -9.20
N ALA A 286 -28.74 -21.16 -9.04
CA ALA A 286 -28.49 -19.71 -8.76
C ALA A 286 -27.66 -19.49 -7.47
N TYR A 287 -27.93 -20.26 -6.41
CA TYR A 287 -27.12 -20.21 -5.19
C TYR A 287 -25.66 -20.65 -5.43
N ASN A 288 -25.44 -21.73 -6.19
CA ASN A 288 -24.11 -22.21 -6.51
C ASN A 288 -23.35 -21.19 -7.36
N ASP A 289 -23.98 -20.59 -8.38
CA ASP A 289 -23.39 -19.55 -9.21
C ASP A 289 -23.00 -18.31 -8.37
N ALA A 290 -23.86 -17.92 -7.42
CA ALA A 290 -23.57 -16.84 -6.49
C ALA A 290 -22.42 -17.17 -5.53
N MET A 291 -22.32 -18.42 -5.07
CA MET A 291 -21.19 -18.89 -4.25
C MET A 291 -19.87 -18.92 -5.03
N ASP A 292 -19.89 -19.30 -6.30
CA ASP A 292 -18.70 -19.29 -7.15
C ASP A 292 -18.24 -17.85 -7.39
N ALA A 293 -19.15 -16.94 -7.69
CA ALA A 293 -18.84 -15.51 -7.81
C ALA A 293 -18.30 -14.91 -6.50
N TYR A 294 -18.87 -15.30 -5.35
CA TYR A 294 -18.33 -14.92 -4.03
C TYR A 294 -16.90 -15.42 -3.83
N ASN A 295 -16.63 -16.69 -4.15
CA ASN A 295 -15.32 -17.30 -3.99
C ASN A 295 -14.25 -16.61 -4.87
N GLU A 296 -14.57 -16.31 -6.13
CA GLU A 296 -13.67 -15.56 -7.03
C GLU A 296 -13.36 -14.17 -6.46
N LYS A 297 -14.39 -13.48 -5.98
CA LYS A 297 -14.24 -12.16 -5.39
C LYS A 297 -13.46 -12.19 -4.08
N GLN A 298 -13.69 -13.20 -3.24
CA GLN A 298 -12.95 -13.41 -1.99
C GLN A 298 -11.46 -13.67 -2.28
N GLU A 299 -11.15 -14.47 -3.31
CA GLU A 299 -9.76 -14.70 -3.72
C GLU A 299 -9.09 -13.41 -4.21
N TYR A 300 -9.81 -12.62 -5.03
CA TYR A 300 -9.33 -11.32 -5.47
C TYR A 300 -9.08 -10.36 -4.30
N TYR A 301 -10.04 -10.25 -3.37
CA TYR A 301 -9.95 -9.41 -2.18
C TYR A 301 -8.74 -9.79 -1.32
N ASN A 302 -8.60 -11.07 -0.98
CA ASN A 302 -7.49 -11.58 -0.15
C ASN A 302 -6.12 -11.37 -0.81
N LYS A 303 -6.06 -11.35 -2.13
CA LYS A 303 -4.81 -11.20 -2.86
C LYS A 303 -4.39 -9.75 -3.05
N TYR A 304 -5.32 -8.85 -3.34
CA TYR A 304 -5.00 -7.50 -3.79
C TYR A 304 -5.43 -6.39 -2.83
N ILE A 305 -6.43 -6.62 -1.98
CA ILE A 305 -7.02 -5.59 -1.11
C ILE A 305 -6.63 -5.80 0.35
N GLU A 306 -6.88 -6.98 0.90
CA GLU A 306 -6.63 -7.31 2.31
C GLU A 306 -5.18 -7.04 2.75
N PRO A 307 -4.13 -7.33 1.97
CA PRO A 307 -2.75 -7.06 2.38
C PRO A 307 -2.41 -5.56 2.50
N SER A 308 -3.20 -4.68 1.88
CA SER A 308 -3.00 -3.24 1.93
C SER A 308 -3.84 -2.62 3.04
N ALA A 309 -3.18 -2.00 4.03
CA ALA A 309 -3.84 -1.32 5.12
C ALA A 309 -4.80 -0.22 4.63
N ILE A 310 -4.40 0.53 3.61
CA ILE A 310 -5.20 1.63 3.06
C ILE A 310 -6.36 1.11 2.21
N LEU A 311 -6.14 0.14 1.32
CA LEU A 311 -7.22 -0.37 0.47
C LEU A 311 -8.30 -1.08 1.28
N SER A 312 -7.90 -1.89 2.28
CA SER A 312 -8.85 -2.56 3.17
C SER A 312 -9.63 -1.56 4.02
N ALA A 313 -8.98 -0.48 4.50
CA ALA A 313 -9.64 0.60 5.22
C ALA A 313 -10.63 1.36 4.32
N ILE A 314 -10.25 1.74 3.10
CA ILE A 314 -11.13 2.43 2.14
C ILE A 314 -12.35 1.56 1.81
N ALA A 315 -12.13 0.32 1.38
CA ALA A 315 -13.21 -0.57 0.97
C ALA A 315 -14.16 -0.93 2.12
N GLY A 316 -13.61 -1.23 3.30
CA GLY A 316 -14.38 -1.55 4.50
C GLY A 316 -15.16 -0.35 5.02
N PHE A 317 -14.56 0.83 5.02
CA PHE A 317 -15.20 2.07 5.44
C PHE A 317 -16.32 2.48 4.48
N ASP A 318 -16.07 2.45 3.17
CA ASP A 318 -17.08 2.75 2.15
C ASP A 318 -18.28 1.79 2.26
N LYS A 319 -18.01 0.50 2.48
CA LYS A 319 -19.06 -0.49 2.74
C LYS A 319 -19.87 -0.20 4.00
N LEU A 320 -19.22 0.19 5.09
CA LEU A 320 -19.90 0.57 6.34
C LEU A 320 -20.82 1.77 6.12
N VAL A 321 -20.32 2.84 5.50
CA VAL A 321 -21.10 4.06 5.22
C VAL A 321 -22.25 3.75 4.28
N ASN A 322 -21.99 3.04 3.18
CA ASN A 322 -23.03 2.63 2.24
C ASN A 322 -24.11 1.78 2.91
N GLY A 323 -23.73 0.80 3.74
CA GLY A 323 -24.67 -0.03 4.48
C GLY A 323 -25.57 0.77 5.44
N ILE A 324 -25.00 1.71 6.21
CA ILE A 324 -25.77 2.56 7.11
C ILE A 324 -26.74 3.44 6.31
N VAL A 325 -26.27 4.10 5.27
CA VAL A 325 -27.10 5.01 4.43
C VAL A 325 -28.22 4.24 3.74
N THR A 326 -27.92 3.07 3.16
CA THR A 326 -28.91 2.24 2.49
C THR A 326 -29.98 1.75 3.47
N SER A 327 -29.57 1.21 4.63
CA SER A 327 -30.49 0.75 5.66
C SER A 327 -31.42 1.86 6.19
N LEU A 328 -30.86 3.08 6.39
CA LEU A 328 -31.68 4.23 6.81
C LEU A 328 -32.66 4.64 5.72
N ASN A 329 -32.26 4.66 4.48
CA ASN A 329 -33.13 4.97 3.36
C ASN A 329 -34.25 3.93 3.20
N ASP A 330 -33.95 2.64 3.35
CA ASP A 330 -34.94 1.58 3.26
C ASP A 330 -36.01 1.67 4.36
N ILE A 331 -35.63 2.12 5.56
CA ILE A 331 -36.56 2.28 6.68
C ILE A 331 -37.36 3.60 6.58
N LEU A 332 -36.69 4.71 6.27
CA LEU A 332 -37.31 6.05 6.29
C LEU A 332 -38.03 6.41 5.00
N CYS A 333 -37.51 5.90 3.87
CA CYS A 333 -38.03 6.12 2.54
C CYS A 333 -38.05 4.77 1.78
N PRO A 334 -38.93 3.82 2.19
CA PRO A 334 -38.94 2.50 1.56
C PRO A 334 -39.23 2.60 0.08
N GLU A 335 -38.59 1.76 -0.69
CA GLU A 335 -38.80 1.64 -2.12
C GLU A 335 -40.26 1.23 -2.41
N LYS A 336 -40.86 1.87 -3.38
CA LYS A 336 -42.18 1.53 -3.89
C LYS A 336 -42.10 1.25 -5.37
N THR A 337 -42.65 0.15 -5.78
CA THR A 337 -42.90 -0.13 -7.19
C THR A 337 -44.19 0.53 -7.60
N ILE A 338 -44.14 1.39 -8.63
CA ILE A 338 -45.30 2.02 -9.21
C ILE A 338 -45.59 1.32 -10.55
N GLU A 339 -46.76 0.67 -10.65
CA GLU A 339 -47.20 0.09 -11.88
C GLU A 339 -48.11 1.08 -12.63
N THR A 340 -47.91 1.26 -13.89
CA THR A 340 -48.71 2.13 -14.75
C THR A 340 -48.91 1.51 -16.12
N THR A 341 -50.09 1.71 -16.70
CA THR A 341 -50.40 1.29 -18.08
C THR A 341 -49.86 2.29 -19.12
N LYS A 342 -49.28 3.41 -18.69
CA LYS A 342 -48.69 4.38 -19.57
C LYS A 342 -47.19 4.43 -19.35
N GLU A 343 -46.47 4.42 -20.45
CA GLU A 343 -45.07 4.73 -20.48
C GLU A 343 -44.83 6.15 -19.94
N LEU A 344 -43.95 6.35 -18.96
CA LEU A 344 -43.60 7.64 -18.45
C LEU A 344 -42.58 8.29 -19.40
N THR A 345 -42.79 9.55 -19.72
CA THR A 345 -41.91 10.32 -20.60
C THR A 345 -41.42 11.56 -19.87
N ASP A 346 -40.20 12.03 -20.19
CA ASP A 346 -39.69 13.30 -19.74
C ASP A 346 -40.38 14.47 -20.45
N ASN A 347 -40.01 15.72 -20.08
CA ASN A 347 -40.55 16.91 -20.69
C ASN A 347 -40.19 17.07 -22.19
N ASP A 348 -39.17 16.34 -22.65
CA ASP A 348 -38.70 16.34 -24.04
C ASP A 348 -39.34 15.17 -24.85
N GLY A 349 -40.18 14.34 -24.21
CA GLY A 349 -40.89 13.21 -24.83
C GLY A 349 -40.06 11.92 -24.88
N ASN A 350 -38.93 11.84 -24.20
CA ASN A 350 -38.17 10.61 -24.09
C ASN A 350 -38.79 9.66 -23.07
N VAL A 351 -38.83 8.38 -23.38
CA VAL A 351 -39.38 7.33 -22.51
C VAL A 351 -38.43 7.10 -21.32
N LEU A 352 -39.00 7.12 -20.11
CA LEU A 352 -38.28 6.83 -18.87
C LEU A 352 -38.16 5.31 -18.67
N GLN A 353 -36.99 4.77 -18.40
CA GLN A 353 -36.72 3.35 -18.11
C GLN A 353 -36.35 3.20 -16.62
N ALA A 354 -36.84 2.19 -15.93
CA ALA A 354 -36.67 2.04 -14.48
C ALA A 354 -35.51 1.13 -14.13
N ASP A 355 -34.36 1.70 -13.85
CA ASP A 355 -33.25 1.05 -13.15
C ASP A 355 -32.73 1.89 -11.98
N GLU A 356 -33.43 2.97 -11.59
CA GLU A 356 -33.03 3.83 -10.47
C GLU A 356 -34.27 4.33 -9.68
N TYR A 357 -34.01 4.81 -8.45
CA TYR A 357 -35.05 5.26 -7.53
C TYR A 357 -35.71 6.57 -7.98
N ILE A 358 -37.04 6.62 -7.88
CA ILE A 358 -37.86 7.74 -8.28
C ILE A 358 -38.33 8.52 -7.04
N TYR A 359 -38.10 9.83 -7.04
CA TYR A 359 -38.67 10.74 -6.04
C TYR A 359 -39.84 11.52 -6.64
N ASN A 360 -40.97 11.62 -5.92
CA ASN A 360 -42.19 12.31 -6.31
C ASN A 360 -42.80 11.83 -7.64
N ALA A 361 -43.10 10.54 -7.72
CA ALA A 361 -43.72 9.95 -8.89
C ALA A 361 -45.14 10.44 -9.09
N SER A 362 -45.34 11.49 -9.91
CA SER A 362 -46.59 11.75 -10.58
C SER A 362 -46.51 11.29 -12.04
N VAL A 363 -47.53 10.55 -12.48
CA VAL A 363 -47.61 10.12 -13.88
C VAL A 363 -47.55 11.37 -14.79
N ASN A 364 -46.60 11.40 -15.73
CA ASN A 364 -46.27 12.49 -16.65
C ASN A 364 -45.34 13.60 -16.08
N ALA A 365 -44.60 13.37 -14.98
CA ALA A 365 -43.50 14.25 -14.54
C ALA A 365 -42.14 13.61 -14.85
N THR A 366 -41.15 14.42 -15.15
CA THR A 366 -39.77 13.94 -15.20
C THR A 366 -39.37 13.49 -13.81
N LEU A 367 -38.90 12.24 -13.71
CA LEU A 367 -38.54 11.60 -12.46
C LEU A 367 -37.02 11.59 -12.36
N TYR A 368 -36.49 11.94 -11.19
CA TYR A 368 -35.06 11.99 -10.94
C TYR A 368 -34.71 11.13 -9.72
N ASP A 369 -33.57 10.48 -9.77
CA ASP A 369 -32.99 9.85 -8.60
C ASP A 369 -32.46 10.89 -7.60
N ARG A 370 -31.94 10.41 -6.47
CA ARG A 370 -31.34 11.27 -5.41
C ARG A 370 -30.08 12.02 -5.86
N TYR A 371 -29.50 11.67 -7.00
CA TYR A 371 -28.35 12.35 -7.60
C TYR A 371 -28.74 13.32 -8.71
N GLY A 372 -30.04 13.52 -8.93
CA GLY A 372 -30.55 14.37 -9.98
C GLY A 372 -30.48 13.76 -11.38
N LYS A 373 -30.28 12.44 -11.48
CA LYS A 373 -30.25 11.71 -12.74
C LYS A 373 -31.64 11.22 -13.11
N GLU A 374 -32.00 11.34 -14.39
CA GLU A 374 -33.31 10.97 -14.89
C GLU A 374 -33.58 9.45 -14.80
N VAL A 375 -34.76 9.09 -14.29
CA VAL A 375 -35.17 7.70 -14.04
C VAL A 375 -36.19 7.22 -15.04
N LYS A 376 -36.02 6.01 -15.56
CA LYS A 376 -36.77 5.44 -16.68
C LYS A 376 -37.48 4.13 -16.29
N GLY A 377 -38.66 3.84 -16.82
CA GLY A 377 -39.46 2.67 -16.52
C GLY A 377 -39.12 1.39 -17.30
N VAL A 378 -39.37 0.22 -16.70
CA VAL A 378 -39.27 -1.09 -17.39
C VAL A 378 -40.61 -1.49 -17.90
N ALA A 379 -40.72 -1.83 -19.18
CA ALA A 379 -41.93 -2.38 -19.76
C ALA A 379 -42.10 -3.85 -19.33
N ASN A 380 -43.22 -4.17 -18.67
CA ASN A 380 -43.65 -5.53 -18.42
C ASN A 380 -44.31 -6.08 -19.70
N GLY A 381 -44.09 -7.31 -20.07
CA GLY A 381 -44.59 -7.87 -21.35
C GLY A 381 -46.11 -7.84 -21.60
N ASP A 382 -46.90 -7.34 -20.64
CA ASP A 382 -48.36 -7.17 -20.70
C ASP A 382 -48.81 -5.73 -21.07
N GLY A 383 -47.87 -4.83 -21.38
CA GLY A 383 -48.13 -3.41 -21.69
C GLY A 383 -48.20 -2.49 -20.47
N THR A 384 -47.79 -2.99 -19.29
CA THR A 384 -47.62 -2.18 -18.08
C THR A 384 -46.15 -1.81 -17.88
N TYR A 385 -45.89 -0.76 -17.09
CA TYR A 385 -44.54 -0.27 -16.75
C TYR A 385 -44.39 -0.26 -15.23
N SER A 386 -43.26 -0.78 -14.74
CA SER A 386 -42.88 -0.74 -13.33
C SER A 386 -41.81 0.30 -13.09
N TYR A 387 -41.98 1.09 -12.07
CA TYR A 387 -41.05 2.15 -11.65
C TYR A 387 -40.76 1.97 -10.17
N SER A 388 -39.49 2.03 -9.82
CA SER A 388 -39.07 2.10 -8.42
C SER A 388 -38.99 3.55 -7.93
N SER A 389 -39.52 3.83 -6.76
CA SER A 389 -39.52 5.17 -6.14
C SER A 389 -39.13 5.07 -4.67
N ARG A 390 -38.38 6.01 -4.19
CA ARG A 390 -38.11 6.24 -2.78
C ARG A 390 -38.66 7.54 -2.26
#